data_11de26929cc87626e8e84c0a0ea6c782
#
_entry.id   11de26929cc87626e8e84c0a0ea6c782
#
_cell.length_a   1.000
_cell.length_b   1.000
_cell.length_c   1.000
_cell.angle_alpha   90.00
_cell.angle_beta   90.00
_cell.angle_gamma   90.00
#
_symmetry.space_group_name_H-M   'P 1'
#
loop_
_entity.id
_entity.type
_entity.pdbx_description
1 polymer ?
#
loop_
_entity_poly.entity_id
_entity_poly.type
_entity_poly.pdbx_seq_one_letter_code
_entity_poly.pdbx_strand_id
1 'polypeptide(L)'
;RGNLKTGATQIKIMGGGGVMSDFDPIHSLQPSPAEIRAAVQAASDWGTYVLAHAYTAEAITRLVENGVKSIEHGLLIDDKAARLVKEKDAVISTQLYIFRKLLVSDYMTDFQKEKADLVRAGQENLIRLIKKYDITTGFSTDFIFGEYAGLPGEFTERALFWSNAEVLHQATAEGGEIVRMAGKLNRHGDFGEIREGWVADLLLHNGEVLEDLSVLANPETNLALIMKDGEIIKYKP
;
A
#
# COMPACT_ATOMS: atom_id res chain seq x y z
N ARG A 1 4.81 19.48 -10.04
CA ARG A 1 3.72 20.48 -10.12
C ARG A 1 2.80 20.24 -11.32
N GLY A 2 3.35 19.86 -12.49
CA GLY A 2 2.54 19.54 -13.67
C GLY A 2 1.48 18.48 -13.38
N ASN A 3 1.85 17.36 -12.76
CA ASN A 3 0.92 16.27 -12.40
C ASN A 3 -0.22 16.73 -11.46
N LEU A 4 0.07 17.59 -10.48
CA LEU A 4 -0.94 18.17 -9.60
C LEU A 4 -1.91 19.07 -10.37
N LYS A 5 -1.42 19.87 -11.32
CA LYS A 5 -2.28 20.69 -12.21
C LYS A 5 -3.20 19.85 -13.08
N THR A 6 -2.82 18.62 -13.43
CA THR A 6 -3.63 17.70 -14.24
C THR A 6 -4.51 16.78 -13.42
N GLY A 7 -4.58 16.99 -12.10
CA GLY A 7 -5.56 16.31 -11.24
C GLY A 7 -5.00 15.19 -10.36
N ALA A 8 -3.66 15.02 -10.28
CA ALA A 8 -3.09 14.12 -9.27
C ALA A 8 -3.40 14.60 -7.86
N THR A 9 -3.70 13.67 -6.96
CA THR A 9 -4.03 13.97 -5.56
C THR A 9 -2.83 13.85 -4.63
N GLN A 10 -1.79 13.15 -5.06
CA GLN A 10 -0.49 12.99 -4.36
C GLN A 10 0.63 12.82 -5.40
N ILE A 11 1.88 12.84 -4.92
CA ILE A 11 3.06 12.65 -5.77
C ILE A 11 3.73 11.33 -5.40
N LYS A 12 3.97 10.46 -6.41
CA LYS A 12 4.80 9.26 -6.25
C LYS A 12 6.19 9.47 -6.84
N ILE A 13 7.22 9.04 -6.09
CA ILE A 13 8.61 8.99 -6.55
C ILE A 13 9.20 7.58 -6.37
N MET A 14 10.26 7.28 -7.11
CA MET A 14 11.05 6.06 -6.91
C MET A 14 12.19 6.37 -5.94
N GLY A 15 12.28 5.64 -4.82
CA GLY A 15 13.31 5.84 -3.79
C GLY A 15 14.51 4.91 -3.94
N GLY A 16 14.30 3.77 -4.55
CA GLY A 16 15.31 2.73 -4.76
C GLY A 16 15.04 1.88 -5.99
N GLY A 17 15.82 0.82 -6.17
CA GLY A 17 15.66 -0.12 -7.27
C GLY A 17 14.38 -0.95 -7.16
N GLY A 18 13.81 -1.34 -8.31
CA GLY A 18 12.59 -2.11 -8.44
C GLY A 18 12.83 -3.58 -8.78
N VAL A 19 11.91 -4.46 -8.36
CA VAL A 19 11.95 -5.89 -8.72
C VAL A 19 11.78 -6.10 -10.22
N MET A 20 10.86 -5.37 -10.85
CA MET A 20 10.51 -5.55 -12.26
C MET A 20 11.46 -4.89 -13.25
N SER A 21 12.33 -4.01 -12.80
CA SER A 21 13.31 -3.33 -13.66
C SER A 21 14.55 -4.20 -13.93
N ASP A 22 15.18 -4.00 -15.08
CA ASP A 22 16.30 -4.84 -15.51
C ASP A 22 17.67 -4.32 -15.05
N PHE A 23 17.80 -3.01 -14.80
CA PHE A 23 19.11 -2.36 -14.67
C PHE A 23 19.35 -1.67 -13.33
N ASP A 24 18.38 -1.55 -12.46
CA ASP A 24 18.53 -0.95 -11.13
C ASP A 24 18.53 -2.01 -10.03
N PRO A 25 19.66 -2.23 -9.37
CA PRO A 25 19.73 -3.18 -8.25
C PRO A 25 18.92 -2.68 -7.04
N ILE A 26 18.38 -3.62 -6.27
CA ILE A 26 17.52 -3.32 -5.10
C ILE A 26 18.12 -2.32 -4.11
N HIS A 27 19.46 -2.33 -3.97
CA HIS A 27 20.17 -1.44 -3.04
C HIS A 27 20.43 -0.03 -3.59
N SER A 28 20.08 0.24 -4.85
CA SER A 28 20.30 1.57 -5.44
C SER A 28 19.45 2.64 -4.76
N LEU A 29 20.03 3.83 -4.60
CA LEU A 29 19.36 5.02 -4.08
C LEU A 29 19.18 5.99 -5.24
N GLN A 30 17.95 6.17 -5.71
CA GLN A 30 17.71 6.92 -6.94
C GLN A 30 17.71 8.45 -6.73
N PRO A 31 16.81 9.06 -5.94
CA PRO A 31 16.84 10.49 -5.74
C PRO A 31 17.82 10.91 -4.66
N SER A 32 18.47 12.03 -4.88
CA SER A 32 19.23 12.73 -3.86
C SER A 32 18.28 13.34 -2.80
N PRO A 33 18.79 13.66 -1.59
CA PRO A 33 17.98 14.37 -0.58
C PRO A 33 17.41 15.71 -1.08
N ALA A 34 18.11 16.40 -1.97
CA ALA A 34 17.63 17.66 -2.54
C ALA A 34 16.42 17.46 -3.47
N GLU A 35 16.43 16.42 -4.30
CA GLU A 35 15.31 16.06 -5.18
C GLU A 35 14.10 15.61 -4.38
N ILE A 36 14.30 14.80 -3.33
CA ILE A 36 13.22 14.38 -2.42
C ILE A 36 12.56 15.61 -1.79
N ARG A 37 13.36 16.51 -1.20
CA ARG A 37 12.84 17.75 -0.60
C ARG A 37 12.11 18.63 -1.59
N ALA A 38 12.57 18.71 -2.84
CA ALA A 38 11.90 19.47 -3.89
C ALA A 38 10.52 18.88 -4.24
N ALA A 39 10.39 17.55 -4.29
CA ALA A 39 9.11 16.86 -4.46
C ALA A 39 8.17 17.10 -3.27
N VAL A 40 8.69 16.97 -2.04
CA VAL A 40 7.94 17.18 -0.80
C VAL A 40 7.45 18.64 -0.71
N GLN A 41 8.32 19.62 -1.01
CA GLN A 41 7.92 21.03 -1.04
C GLN A 41 6.80 21.27 -2.09
N ALA A 42 6.93 20.67 -3.29
CA ALA A 42 5.92 20.81 -4.32
C ALA A 42 4.56 20.20 -3.91
N ALA A 43 4.55 19.08 -3.20
CA ALA A 43 3.35 18.47 -2.66
C ALA A 43 2.75 19.32 -1.53
N SER A 44 3.57 19.77 -0.58
CA SER A 44 3.16 20.61 0.54
C SER A 44 2.53 21.93 0.11
N ASP A 45 3.09 22.59 -0.92
CA ASP A 45 2.52 23.82 -1.52
C ASP A 45 1.08 23.61 -2.04
N TRP A 46 0.70 22.37 -2.31
CA TRP A 46 -0.63 21.99 -2.78
C TRP A 46 -1.49 21.36 -1.68
N GLY A 47 -0.96 21.23 -0.46
CA GLY A 47 -1.65 20.64 0.69
C GLY A 47 -1.81 19.13 0.62
N THR A 48 -0.83 18.45 -0.01
CA THR A 48 -0.78 16.99 -0.14
C THR A 48 0.60 16.44 0.24
N TYR A 49 0.83 15.15 0.00
CA TYR A 49 2.01 14.42 0.44
C TYR A 49 2.74 13.72 -0.72
N VAL A 50 3.94 13.21 -0.39
CA VAL A 50 4.72 12.34 -1.27
C VAL A 50 4.71 10.93 -0.73
N LEU A 51 4.45 9.96 -1.62
CA LEU A 51 4.67 8.53 -1.41
C LEU A 51 5.86 8.06 -2.25
N ALA A 52 6.56 7.02 -1.78
CA ALA A 52 7.75 6.55 -2.47
C ALA A 52 7.87 5.02 -2.45
N HIS A 53 8.20 4.46 -3.61
CA HIS A 53 8.67 3.09 -3.71
C HIS A 53 10.02 2.95 -3.01
N ALA A 54 10.17 2.01 -2.09
CA ALA A 54 11.45 1.65 -1.48
C ALA A 54 11.40 0.27 -0.82
N TYR A 55 12.47 -0.50 -0.94
CA TYR A 55 12.62 -1.75 -0.21
C TYR A 55 13.55 -1.64 0.98
N THR A 56 14.73 -1.03 0.80
CA THR A 56 15.83 -1.07 1.76
C THR A 56 15.71 -0.05 2.89
N ALA A 57 16.24 -0.40 4.06
CA ALA A 57 16.28 0.49 5.22
C ALA A 57 16.98 1.82 4.93
N GLU A 58 18.03 1.82 4.10
CA GLU A 58 18.75 3.05 3.71
C GLU A 58 17.88 3.96 2.87
N ALA A 59 17.18 3.41 1.85
CA ALA A 59 16.26 4.19 1.01
C ALA A 59 15.09 4.75 1.85
N ILE A 60 14.49 3.94 2.71
CA ILE A 60 13.39 4.33 3.60
C ILE A 60 13.83 5.46 4.54
N THR A 61 14.99 5.30 5.18
CA THR A 61 15.54 6.33 6.07
C THR A 61 15.73 7.65 5.33
N ARG A 62 16.39 7.62 4.16
CA ARG A 62 16.61 8.82 3.33
C ARG A 62 15.30 9.51 2.96
N LEU A 63 14.29 8.74 2.55
CA LEU A 63 12.99 9.26 2.14
C LEU A 63 12.25 9.92 3.31
N VAL A 64 12.14 9.22 4.44
CA VAL A 64 11.38 9.67 5.62
C VAL A 64 12.07 10.88 6.29
N GLU A 65 13.39 10.90 6.39
CA GLU A 65 14.16 12.07 6.88
C GLU A 65 13.94 13.32 6.01
N ASN A 66 13.62 13.16 4.74
CA ASN A 66 13.38 14.26 3.81
C ASN A 66 11.88 14.53 3.56
N GLY A 67 10.98 13.97 4.38
CA GLY A 67 9.56 14.36 4.47
C GLY A 67 8.59 13.51 3.64
N VAL A 68 9.00 12.38 3.10
CA VAL A 68 8.09 11.40 2.49
C VAL A 68 7.18 10.82 3.57
N LYS A 69 5.89 10.66 3.29
CA LYS A 69 4.86 10.26 4.25
C LYS A 69 4.31 8.86 4.03
N SER A 70 4.49 8.26 2.86
CA SER A 70 4.11 6.87 2.61
C SER A 70 5.25 6.13 1.93
N ILE A 71 5.58 4.98 2.47
CA ILE A 71 6.56 4.05 1.90
C ILE A 71 5.79 2.89 1.28
N GLU A 72 5.94 2.71 -0.02
CA GLU A 72 5.41 1.56 -0.73
C GLU A 72 6.39 0.40 -0.62
N HIS A 73 5.88 -0.79 -0.33
CA HIS A 73 6.61 -2.04 -0.11
C HIS A 73 7.30 -2.15 1.27
N GLY A 74 8.47 -1.57 1.45
CA GLY A 74 9.17 -1.53 2.72
C GLY A 74 9.80 -2.84 3.21
N LEU A 75 9.84 -3.92 2.39
CA LEU A 75 10.09 -5.28 2.87
C LEU A 75 11.48 -5.50 3.51
N LEU A 76 12.50 -4.76 3.09
CA LEU A 76 13.86 -4.87 3.64
C LEU A 76 14.17 -3.79 4.69
N ILE A 77 13.14 -3.33 5.41
CA ILE A 77 13.28 -2.36 6.50
C ILE A 77 14.01 -2.97 7.70
N ASP A 78 14.79 -2.16 8.39
CA ASP A 78 15.39 -2.51 9.67
C ASP A 78 14.67 -1.83 10.87
N ASP A 79 15.07 -2.19 12.07
CA ASP A 79 14.48 -1.67 13.31
C ASP A 79 14.62 -0.15 13.45
N LYS A 80 15.76 0.41 13.02
CA LYS A 80 16.01 1.86 13.07
C LYS A 80 15.10 2.63 12.11
N ALA A 81 14.98 2.15 10.88
CA ALA A 81 14.12 2.78 9.87
C ALA A 81 12.63 2.65 10.25
N ALA A 82 12.19 1.50 10.80
CA ALA A 82 10.83 1.32 11.26
C ALA A 82 10.46 2.28 12.40
N ARG A 83 11.35 2.45 13.38
CA ARG A 83 11.17 3.45 14.44
C ARG A 83 11.08 4.86 13.87
N LEU A 84 11.93 5.22 12.92
CA LEU A 84 11.90 6.52 12.27
C LEU A 84 10.57 6.75 11.52
N VAL A 85 10.06 5.74 10.81
CA VAL A 85 8.73 5.80 10.15
C VAL A 85 7.67 6.18 11.16
N LYS A 86 7.61 5.51 12.33
CA LYS A 86 6.66 5.85 13.39
C LYS A 86 6.87 7.25 13.97
N GLU A 87 8.12 7.62 14.29
CA GLU A 87 8.48 8.94 14.85
C GLU A 87 8.12 10.12 13.92
N LYS A 88 8.05 9.88 12.62
CA LYS A 88 7.71 10.89 11.59
C LYS A 88 6.27 10.84 11.11
N ASP A 89 5.42 10.04 11.75
CA ASP A 89 4.04 9.81 11.32
C ASP A 89 3.97 9.49 9.82
N ALA A 90 4.89 8.64 9.36
CA ALA A 90 4.85 8.05 8.04
C ALA A 90 4.18 6.68 8.12
N VAL A 91 3.62 6.25 6.99
CA VAL A 91 2.90 4.99 6.87
C VAL A 91 3.64 4.02 5.95
N ILE A 92 3.31 2.74 6.03
CA ILE A 92 3.82 1.72 5.11
C ILE A 92 2.63 1.11 4.36
N SER A 93 2.66 1.18 3.03
CA SER A 93 1.71 0.51 2.16
C SER A 93 2.40 -0.70 1.55
N THR A 94 2.21 -1.87 2.13
CA THR A 94 2.91 -3.09 1.71
C THR A 94 2.00 -4.08 1.00
N GLN A 95 2.61 -4.93 0.17
CA GLN A 95 1.99 -6.01 -0.58
C GLN A 95 2.71 -7.31 -0.25
N LEU A 96 1.98 -8.38 -0.05
CA LEU A 96 2.55 -9.69 0.29
C LEU A 96 2.34 -10.69 -0.85
N TYR A 97 1.12 -10.76 -1.36
CA TYR A 97 0.71 -11.77 -2.32
C TYR A 97 1.42 -11.66 -3.67
N ILE A 98 1.66 -10.43 -4.15
CA ILE A 98 2.31 -10.20 -5.46
C ILE A 98 3.69 -10.84 -5.54
N PHE A 99 4.52 -10.75 -4.49
CA PHE A 99 5.87 -11.32 -4.51
C PHE A 99 5.86 -12.85 -4.63
N ARG A 100 4.88 -13.53 -4.05
CA ARG A 100 4.68 -14.97 -4.26
C ARG A 100 4.27 -15.28 -5.69
N LYS A 101 3.42 -14.46 -6.29
CA LYS A 101 2.98 -14.62 -7.68
C LYS A 101 4.11 -14.38 -8.67
N LEU A 102 4.94 -13.37 -8.44
CA LEU A 102 6.08 -13.04 -9.30
C LEU A 102 7.09 -14.21 -9.40
N LEU A 103 7.37 -14.91 -8.30
CA LEU A 103 8.30 -16.04 -8.29
C LEU A 103 7.91 -17.19 -9.20
N VAL A 104 6.62 -17.40 -9.44
CA VAL A 104 6.08 -18.46 -10.30
C VAL A 104 5.63 -17.97 -11.67
N SER A 105 5.91 -16.72 -11.98
CA SER A 105 5.49 -16.10 -13.25
C SER A 105 6.42 -16.49 -14.40
N ASP A 106 5.84 -16.78 -15.56
CA ASP A 106 6.56 -17.14 -16.77
C ASP A 106 7.15 -15.94 -17.52
N TYR A 107 6.67 -14.72 -17.23
CA TYR A 107 7.15 -13.49 -17.89
C TYR A 107 8.32 -12.81 -17.16
N MET A 108 8.69 -13.31 -15.97
CA MET A 108 9.83 -12.80 -15.20
C MET A 108 11.14 -13.44 -15.65
N THR A 109 12.17 -12.62 -15.81
CA THR A 109 13.54 -13.11 -15.99
C THR A 109 14.08 -13.74 -14.69
N ASP A 110 15.10 -14.57 -14.78
CA ASP A 110 15.74 -15.16 -13.59
C ASP A 110 16.29 -14.07 -12.66
N PHE A 111 16.87 -13.00 -13.22
CA PHE A 111 17.35 -11.84 -12.45
C PHE A 111 16.23 -11.13 -11.69
N GLN A 112 15.06 -10.94 -12.30
CA GLN A 112 13.91 -10.35 -11.63
C GLN A 112 13.37 -11.27 -10.53
N LYS A 113 13.34 -12.60 -10.77
CA LYS A 113 12.95 -13.59 -9.75
C LYS A 113 13.90 -13.60 -8.55
N GLU A 114 15.22 -13.50 -8.79
CA GLU A 114 16.21 -13.36 -7.70
C GLU A 114 15.95 -12.11 -6.84
N LYS A 115 15.64 -10.98 -7.48
CA LYS A 115 15.26 -9.74 -6.76
C LYS A 115 13.95 -9.92 -5.98
N ALA A 116 12.95 -10.57 -6.56
CA ALA A 116 11.68 -10.84 -5.90
C ALA A 116 11.85 -11.72 -4.66
N ASP A 117 12.69 -12.76 -4.75
CA ASP A 117 12.99 -13.66 -3.63
C ASP A 117 13.74 -12.94 -2.51
N LEU A 118 14.76 -12.15 -2.87
CA LEU A 118 15.49 -11.30 -1.93
C LEU A 118 14.54 -10.37 -1.15
N VAL A 119 13.66 -9.68 -1.85
CA VAL A 119 12.70 -8.74 -1.23
C VAL A 119 11.70 -9.50 -0.36
N ARG A 120 11.14 -10.60 -0.86
CA ARG A 120 10.18 -11.42 -0.12
C ARG A 120 10.76 -11.98 1.18
N ALA A 121 12.05 -12.31 1.22
CA ALA A 121 12.71 -12.79 2.44
C ALA A 121 12.64 -11.80 3.62
N GLY A 122 12.42 -10.51 3.37
CA GLY A 122 12.22 -9.49 4.40
C GLY A 122 10.80 -9.39 4.98
N GLN A 123 9.83 -10.09 4.40
CA GLN A 123 8.40 -9.96 4.72
C GLN A 123 8.08 -10.16 6.21
N GLU A 124 8.55 -11.24 6.81
CA GLU A 124 8.28 -11.54 8.23
C GLU A 124 8.87 -10.48 9.17
N ASN A 125 10.08 -9.99 8.85
CA ASN A 125 10.71 -8.94 9.63
C ASN A 125 9.93 -7.62 9.53
N LEU A 126 9.50 -7.24 8.33
CA LEU A 126 8.65 -6.05 8.13
C LEU A 126 7.39 -6.14 9.01
N ILE A 127 6.65 -7.26 8.93
CA ILE A 127 5.41 -7.46 9.68
C ILE A 127 5.65 -7.38 11.19
N ARG A 128 6.71 -8.02 11.67
CA ARG A 128 7.13 -7.93 13.07
C ARG A 128 7.41 -6.49 13.51
N LEU A 129 8.03 -5.69 12.65
CA LEU A 129 8.35 -4.29 12.93
C LEU A 129 7.11 -3.39 12.86
N ILE A 130 6.21 -3.61 11.91
CA ILE A 130 4.91 -2.93 11.84
C ILE A 130 4.17 -3.11 13.17
N LYS A 131 4.03 -4.36 13.64
CA LYS A 131 3.37 -4.66 14.92
C LYS A 131 4.10 -4.08 16.13
N LYS A 132 5.44 -4.16 16.15
CA LYS A 132 6.27 -3.65 17.25
C LYS A 132 6.11 -2.14 17.46
N TYR A 133 6.03 -1.39 16.38
CA TYR A 133 5.97 0.07 16.43
C TYR A 133 4.57 0.63 16.20
N ASP A 134 3.57 -0.24 16.00
CA ASP A 134 2.19 0.17 15.68
C ASP A 134 2.18 1.18 14.51
N ILE A 135 2.73 0.76 13.37
CA ILE A 135 2.81 1.57 12.15
C ILE A 135 1.52 1.41 11.37
N THR A 136 0.85 2.51 11.04
CA THR A 136 -0.30 2.52 10.12
C THR A 136 0.08 1.85 8.79
N THR A 137 -0.72 0.86 8.37
CA THR A 137 -0.35 -0.03 7.28
C THR A 137 -1.42 -0.09 6.19
N GLY A 138 -1.12 0.46 5.03
CA GLY A 138 -2.01 0.38 3.87
C GLY A 138 -2.14 -1.05 3.34
N PHE A 139 -3.38 -1.43 3.00
CA PHE A 139 -3.67 -2.64 2.24
C PHE A 139 -3.52 -2.32 0.75
N SER A 140 -2.53 -2.88 0.11
CA SER A 140 -2.30 -2.69 -1.32
C SER A 140 -1.90 -4.00 -1.99
N THR A 141 -1.96 -4.07 -3.31
CA THR A 141 -1.74 -5.30 -4.06
C THR A 141 -0.64 -5.20 -5.09
N ASP A 142 -0.43 -4.02 -5.66
CA ASP A 142 0.55 -3.74 -6.73
C ASP A 142 0.48 -4.74 -7.91
N PHE A 143 -0.73 -5.23 -8.21
CA PHE A 143 -0.94 -6.12 -9.35
C PHE A 143 -0.75 -5.37 -10.66
N ILE A 144 -0.04 -6.02 -11.58
CA ILE A 144 0.34 -5.51 -12.90
C ILE A 144 -0.32 -6.33 -14.01
N PHE A 145 -0.30 -5.80 -15.24
CA PHE A 145 -0.73 -6.51 -16.46
C PHE A 145 -2.17 -7.05 -16.47
N GLY A 146 -3.11 -6.43 -15.74
CA GLY A 146 -4.51 -6.77 -15.81
C GLY A 146 -4.93 -8.05 -15.05
N GLU A 147 -4.07 -8.62 -14.23
CA GLU A 147 -4.39 -9.80 -13.39
C GLU A 147 -5.29 -9.47 -12.19
N TYR A 148 -6.32 -8.67 -12.40
CA TYR A 148 -7.20 -8.18 -11.33
C TYR A 148 -7.95 -9.29 -10.58
N ALA A 149 -8.17 -10.45 -11.21
CA ALA A 149 -8.79 -11.60 -10.54
C ALA A 149 -7.98 -12.11 -9.33
N GLY A 150 -6.68 -11.80 -9.27
CA GLY A 150 -5.80 -12.16 -8.15
C GLY A 150 -5.85 -11.20 -6.96
N LEU A 151 -6.42 -9.99 -7.11
CA LEU A 151 -6.43 -8.96 -6.06
C LEU A 151 -6.92 -9.46 -4.69
N PRO A 152 -8.00 -10.26 -4.60
CA PRO A 152 -8.47 -10.77 -3.32
C PRO A 152 -7.51 -11.72 -2.60
N GLY A 153 -6.51 -12.27 -3.30
CA GLY A 153 -5.47 -13.12 -2.71
C GLY A 153 -4.63 -12.42 -1.64
N GLU A 154 -4.55 -11.09 -1.66
CA GLU A 154 -3.87 -10.32 -0.61
C GLU A 154 -4.56 -10.48 0.75
N PHE A 155 -5.90 -10.62 0.82
CA PHE A 155 -6.61 -10.88 2.07
C PHE A 155 -6.14 -12.19 2.72
N THR A 156 -6.10 -13.26 1.94
CA THR A 156 -5.69 -14.58 2.45
C THR A 156 -4.20 -14.65 2.77
N GLU A 157 -3.35 -13.94 2.01
CA GLU A 157 -1.91 -13.86 2.30
C GLU A 157 -1.64 -13.10 3.60
N ARG A 158 -2.32 -11.97 3.84
CA ARG A 158 -2.20 -11.21 5.09
C ARG A 158 -2.71 -11.97 6.30
N ALA A 159 -3.75 -12.80 6.15
CA ALA A 159 -4.29 -13.63 7.22
C ALA A 159 -3.29 -14.66 7.79
N LEU A 160 -2.18 -14.92 7.07
CA LEU A 160 -1.09 -15.74 7.62
C LEU A 160 -0.32 -15.03 8.75
N PHE A 161 -0.44 -13.71 8.84
CA PHE A 161 0.37 -12.87 9.73
C PHE A 161 -0.43 -11.99 10.67
N TRP A 162 -1.63 -11.58 10.29
CA TRP A 162 -2.54 -10.75 11.08
C TRP A 162 -3.86 -11.47 11.32
N SER A 163 -4.58 -11.10 12.35
CA SER A 163 -5.96 -11.53 12.53
C SER A 163 -6.85 -10.98 11.41
N ASN A 164 -7.98 -11.65 11.16
CA ASN A 164 -8.92 -11.20 10.14
C ASN A 164 -9.41 -9.76 10.39
N ALA A 165 -9.62 -9.39 11.66
CA ALA A 165 -10.01 -8.04 12.04
C ALA A 165 -8.94 -6.99 11.70
N GLU A 166 -7.65 -7.29 11.97
CA GLU A 166 -6.54 -6.40 11.61
C GLU A 166 -6.44 -6.23 10.08
N VAL A 167 -6.58 -7.31 9.30
CA VAL A 167 -6.55 -7.23 7.83
C VAL A 167 -7.69 -6.38 7.29
N LEU A 168 -8.91 -6.54 7.83
CA LEU A 168 -10.05 -5.71 7.45
C LEU A 168 -9.83 -4.24 7.82
N HIS A 169 -9.28 -3.97 8.99
CA HIS A 169 -8.94 -2.63 9.43
C HIS A 169 -7.93 -1.95 8.48
N GLN A 170 -6.88 -2.67 8.07
CA GLN A 170 -5.91 -2.20 7.06
C GLN A 170 -6.58 -1.91 5.72
N ALA A 171 -7.50 -2.77 5.28
CA ALA A 171 -8.19 -2.62 3.99
C ALA A 171 -9.27 -1.53 3.99
N THR A 172 -9.68 -1.03 5.15
CA THR A 172 -10.76 -0.05 5.29
C THR A 172 -10.30 1.20 6.03
N ALA A 173 -10.26 1.20 7.36
CA ALA A 173 -9.99 2.38 8.17
C ALA A 173 -8.59 2.97 7.94
N GLU A 174 -7.53 2.16 7.97
CA GLU A 174 -6.16 2.63 7.70
C GLU A 174 -6.00 3.07 6.24
N GLY A 175 -6.60 2.35 5.28
CA GLY A 175 -6.66 2.79 3.88
C GLY A 175 -7.32 4.17 3.73
N GLY A 176 -8.43 4.39 4.41
CA GLY A 176 -9.11 5.70 4.47
C GLY A 176 -8.23 6.79 5.09
N GLU A 177 -7.51 6.48 6.17
CA GLU A 177 -6.56 7.40 6.80
C GLU A 177 -5.45 7.82 5.83
N ILE A 178 -4.86 6.87 5.11
CA ILE A 178 -3.81 7.15 4.13
C ILE A 178 -4.33 8.06 3.00
N VAL A 179 -5.53 7.80 2.48
CA VAL A 179 -6.11 8.65 1.43
C VAL A 179 -6.41 10.06 1.95
N ARG A 180 -6.85 10.22 3.21
CA ARG A 180 -7.06 11.53 3.84
C ARG A 180 -5.79 12.37 3.92
N MET A 181 -4.59 11.79 3.89
CA MET A 181 -3.33 12.54 3.81
C MET A 181 -3.22 13.42 2.55
N ALA A 182 -4.01 13.16 1.50
CA ALA A 182 -4.11 14.03 0.33
C ALA A 182 -4.77 15.40 0.66
N GLY A 183 -5.29 15.57 1.86
CA GLY A 183 -5.82 16.83 2.37
C GLY A 183 -6.88 17.41 1.44
N LYS A 184 -6.73 18.66 1.04
CA LYS A 184 -7.70 19.37 0.17
C LYS A 184 -7.79 18.80 -1.26
N LEU A 185 -6.85 17.97 -1.66
CA LEU A 185 -6.90 17.29 -2.96
C LEU A 185 -7.66 15.96 -2.90
N ASN A 186 -8.01 15.47 -1.70
CA ASN A 186 -8.93 14.35 -1.56
C ASN A 186 -10.33 14.78 -2.04
N ARG A 187 -10.77 14.21 -3.16
CA ARG A 187 -12.08 14.50 -3.77
C ARG A 187 -13.17 13.50 -3.39
N HIS A 188 -12.81 12.48 -2.62
CA HIS A 188 -13.69 11.37 -2.30
C HIS A 188 -14.41 11.55 -0.96
N GLY A 189 -14.06 12.58 -0.18
CA GLY A 189 -14.57 12.75 1.18
C GLY A 189 -13.93 11.77 2.17
N ASP A 190 -14.51 11.64 3.35
CA ASP A 190 -14.06 10.70 4.37
C ASP A 190 -14.74 9.35 4.19
N PHE A 191 -13.96 8.27 4.14
CA PHE A 191 -14.41 6.89 3.99
C PHE A 191 -13.47 5.92 4.75
N GLY A 192 -13.80 4.63 4.70
CA GLY A 192 -13.04 3.55 5.36
C GLY A 192 -13.69 3.04 6.65
N GLU A 193 -14.65 3.78 7.19
CA GLU A 193 -15.44 3.39 8.34
C GLU A 193 -16.92 3.76 8.14
N ILE A 194 -17.83 3.06 8.81
CA ILE A 194 -19.24 3.41 8.81
C ILE A 194 -19.48 4.48 9.87
N ARG A 195 -19.57 5.73 9.43
CA ARG A 195 -19.80 6.90 10.28
C ARG A 195 -20.82 7.84 9.65
N GLU A 196 -21.63 8.51 10.49
CA GLU A 196 -22.53 9.56 10.04
C GLU A 196 -21.73 10.71 9.37
N GLY A 197 -22.19 11.14 8.21
CA GLY A 197 -21.56 12.20 7.42
C GLY A 197 -20.39 11.74 6.52
N TRP A 198 -20.00 10.47 6.62
CA TRP A 198 -18.97 9.89 5.74
C TRP A 198 -19.59 9.33 4.46
N VAL A 199 -18.74 9.14 3.45
CA VAL A 199 -19.16 8.60 2.15
C VAL A 199 -19.67 7.17 2.32
N ALA A 200 -20.81 6.89 1.73
CA ALA A 200 -21.42 5.56 1.77
C ALA A 200 -20.83 4.65 0.67
N ASP A 201 -19.57 4.25 0.89
CA ASP A 201 -18.87 3.22 0.13
C ASP A 201 -18.97 1.92 0.94
N LEU A 202 -19.90 1.03 0.58
CA LEU A 202 -20.25 -0.15 1.37
C LEU A 202 -20.17 -1.42 0.52
N LEU A 203 -19.69 -2.49 1.16
CA LEU A 203 -19.70 -3.84 0.62
C LEU A 203 -20.52 -4.74 1.55
N LEU A 204 -21.43 -5.55 0.98
CA LEU A 204 -22.13 -6.58 1.72
C LEU A 204 -21.70 -7.95 1.19
N HIS A 205 -21.17 -8.77 2.08
CA HIS A 205 -20.73 -10.12 1.76
C HIS A 205 -21.65 -11.17 2.37
N ASN A 206 -21.86 -12.28 1.66
CA ASN A 206 -22.46 -13.48 2.17
C ASN A 206 -21.37 -14.32 2.84
N GLY A 207 -21.39 -14.37 4.17
CA GLY A 207 -20.42 -15.11 5.00
C GLY A 207 -19.78 -14.25 6.09
N GLU A 208 -19.17 -14.93 7.03
CA GLU A 208 -18.58 -14.33 8.24
C GLU A 208 -17.10 -13.93 7.99
N VAL A 209 -16.89 -12.75 7.41
CA VAL A 209 -15.54 -12.27 7.03
C VAL A 209 -14.56 -12.14 8.20
N LEU A 210 -15.06 -11.99 9.43
CA LEU A 210 -14.21 -11.97 10.64
C LEU A 210 -13.71 -13.37 11.00
N GLU A 211 -14.43 -14.42 10.61
CA GLU A 211 -14.04 -15.81 10.83
C GLU A 211 -13.17 -16.35 9.68
N ASP A 212 -13.50 -15.95 8.44
CA ASP A 212 -12.82 -16.45 7.25
C ASP A 212 -12.71 -15.38 6.15
N LEU A 213 -11.51 -14.83 5.96
CA LEU A 213 -11.22 -13.86 4.89
C LEU A 213 -11.26 -14.45 3.48
N SER A 214 -11.29 -15.78 3.32
CA SER A 214 -11.45 -16.41 2.00
C SER A 214 -12.80 -16.11 1.37
N VAL A 215 -13.79 -15.69 2.14
CA VAL A 215 -15.07 -15.13 1.66
C VAL A 215 -14.84 -13.98 0.68
N LEU A 216 -13.85 -13.12 0.94
CA LEU A 216 -13.48 -11.99 0.09
C LEU A 216 -12.74 -12.41 -1.19
N ALA A 217 -12.16 -13.61 -1.21
CA ALA A 217 -11.45 -14.14 -2.37
C ALA A 217 -12.37 -14.55 -3.53
N ASN A 218 -13.67 -14.67 -3.28
CA ASN A 218 -14.68 -15.07 -4.27
C ASN A 218 -15.79 -14.00 -4.43
N PRO A 219 -15.47 -12.80 -4.93
CA PRO A 219 -16.44 -11.69 -5.01
C PRO A 219 -17.62 -11.97 -5.94
N GLU A 220 -17.45 -12.84 -6.93
CA GLU A 220 -18.54 -13.19 -7.86
C GLU A 220 -19.69 -13.94 -7.17
N THR A 221 -19.39 -14.75 -6.18
CA THR A 221 -20.38 -15.53 -5.42
C THR A 221 -20.78 -14.88 -4.10
N ASN A 222 -19.80 -14.27 -3.40
CA ASN A 222 -19.99 -13.85 -2.03
C ASN A 222 -20.28 -12.35 -1.86
N LEU A 223 -20.02 -11.52 -2.88
CA LEU A 223 -20.27 -10.08 -2.80
C LEU A 223 -21.71 -9.78 -3.25
N ALA A 224 -22.60 -9.64 -2.27
CA ALA A 224 -24.03 -9.42 -2.50
C ALA A 224 -24.36 -7.98 -2.90
N LEU A 225 -23.65 -6.98 -2.35
CA LEU A 225 -23.88 -5.56 -2.67
C LEU A 225 -22.57 -4.81 -2.77
N ILE A 226 -22.51 -3.92 -3.76
CA ILE A 226 -21.53 -2.84 -3.86
C ILE A 226 -22.30 -1.53 -3.89
N MET A 227 -22.05 -0.66 -2.93
CA MET A 227 -22.50 0.71 -2.90
C MET A 227 -21.30 1.64 -3.02
N LYS A 228 -21.37 2.63 -3.90
CA LYS A 228 -20.35 3.64 -4.12
C LYS A 228 -20.97 5.02 -4.06
N ASP A 229 -20.49 5.87 -3.16
CA ASP A 229 -21.01 7.24 -2.95
C ASP A 229 -22.55 7.28 -2.76
N GLY A 230 -23.08 6.27 -2.04
CA GLY A 230 -24.52 6.10 -1.81
C GLY A 230 -25.31 5.47 -2.96
N GLU A 231 -24.71 5.23 -4.12
CA GLU A 231 -25.34 4.56 -5.26
C GLU A 231 -25.08 3.05 -5.25
N ILE A 232 -26.11 2.24 -5.47
CA ILE A 232 -25.97 0.79 -5.59
C ILE A 232 -25.45 0.45 -6.99
N ILE A 233 -24.21 -0.02 -7.06
CA ILE A 233 -23.54 -0.43 -8.32
C ILE A 233 -23.81 -1.89 -8.65
N LYS A 234 -23.87 -2.76 -7.63
CA LYS A 234 -24.17 -4.19 -7.76
C LYS A 234 -25.10 -4.61 -6.64
N TYR A 235 -26.09 -5.40 -6.99
CA TYR A 235 -26.95 -6.08 -6.02
C TYR A 235 -27.32 -7.47 -6.53
N LYS A 236 -26.92 -8.48 -5.78
CA LYS A 236 -27.29 -9.89 -5.95
C LYS A 236 -27.80 -10.38 -4.59
N PRO A 237 -29.12 -10.50 -4.39
CA PRO A 237 -29.70 -10.98 -3.13
C PRO A 237 -29.35 -12.44 -2.86
#